data_03eb738c65010113af49a83e142a94c2
#
_entry.id   03eb738c65010113af49a83e142a94c2
#
_cell.length_a   1.000
_cell.length_b   1.000
_cell.length_c   1.000
_cell.angle_alpha   90.00
_cell.angle_beta   90.00
_cell.angle_gamma   90.00
#
_symmetry.space_group_name_H-M   'P 1'
#
loop_
_entity.id
_entity.type
_entity.pdbx_description
1 polymer ?
#
loop_
_entity_poly.entity_id
_entity_poly.type
_entity_poly.pdbx_seq_one_letter_code
_entity_poly.pdbx_strand_id
1 'polypeptide(L)'
;QRVPQTETQGRVHTSAATVMVLPEAEEFDVEINMSEVRVDYFCSSGPGGQSVNTTYSAVRLTHEPTGVVAQCQDQKSQHKNKEKAMKVLRSRLYEIELNKRMESDSQKRNELVKSGDRSAKIRTYNYPQGRVTDHRIGLTLYDLPKILDGDVSKLIDEIQLFINTERLKEAGEV
;
A
#
# COMPACT_ATOMS: atom_id res chain seq x y z
N GLN A 1 -20.55 4.93 20.98
CA GLN A 1 -21.65 4.57 21.89
C GLN A 1 -22.84 5.47 21.60
N ARG A 2 -23.91 4.90 21.08
CA ARG A 2 -25.13 5.62 20.73
C ARG A 2 -26.35 4.70 20.90
N VAL A 3 -27.54 5.28 20.93
CA VAL A 3 -28.79 4.56 20.76
C VAL A 3 -29.04 4.47 19.24
N PRO A 4 -29.02 3.28 18.60
CA PRO A 4 -29.34 3.14 17.18
C PRO A 4 -30.80 3.51 16.88
N GLN A 5 -31.09 3.92 15.65
CA GLN A 5 -32.47 4.18 15.21
C GLN A 5 -33.36 2.94 15.25
N THR A 6 -32.79 1.74 15.12
CA THR A 6 -33.49 0.44 15.17
C THR A 6 -33.72 -0.08 16.59
N GLU A 7 -33.20 0.62 17.63
CA GLU A 7 -33.38 0.21 19.03
C GLU A 7 -34.68 0.76 19.60
N THR A 8 -35.58 -0.14 19.98
CA THR A 8 -36.91 0.21 20.50
C THR A 8 -36.95 0.44 21.99
N GLN A 9 -35.95 -0.04 22.75
CA GLN A 9 -35.93 0.00 24.22
C GLN A 9 -34.94 1.07 24.76
N GLY A 10 -34.41 1.94 23.90
CA GLY A 10 -33.49 3.01 24.31
C GLY A 10 -32.13 2.54 24.82
N ARG A 11 -31.71 1.32 24.52
CA ARG A 11 -30.42 0.77 24.96
C ARG A 11 -29.25 1.41 24.21
N VAL A 12 -28.18 1.72 24.91
CA VAL A 12 -26.96 2.22 24.31
C VAL A 12 -26.15 1.05 23.73
N HIS A 13 -25.90 1.09 22.44
CA HIS A 13 -25.06 0.11 21.75
C HIS A 13 -23.66 0.69 21.50
N THR A 14 -22.65 -0.17 21.49
CA THR A 14 -21.27 0.15 21.11
C THR A 14 -20.99 -0.45 19.76
N SER A 15 -20.56 0.37 18.80
CA SER A 15 -20.02 -0.08 17.51
C SER A 15 -18.58 0.36 17.39
N ALA A 16 -17.72 -0.48 16.79
CA ALA A 16 -16.35 -0.14 16.46
C ALA A 16 -16.28 0.42 15.03
N ALA A 17 -15.45 1.45 14.86
CA ALA A 17 -15.09 1.99 13.54
C ALA A 17 -13.57 2.16 13.51
N THR A 18 -12.97 1.74 12.41
CA THR A 18 -11.53 1.87 12.19
C THR A 18 -11.29 2.95 11.14
N VAL A 19 -10.40 3.88 11.44
CA VAL A 19 -9.95 4.92 10.51
C VAL A 19 -8.48 4.69 10.21
N MET A 20 -8.16 4.65 8.92
CA MET A 20 -6.81 4.51 8.44
C MET A 20 -6.49 5.65 7.47
N VAL A 21 -5.33 6.25 7.65
CA VAL A 21 -4.81 7.28 6.74
C VAL A 21 -3.61 6.69 6.02
N LEU A 22 -3.67 6.68 4.70
CA LEU A 22 -2.57 6.28 3.83
C LEU A 22 -2.19 7.47 2.96
N PRO A 23 -0.91 7.64 2.61
CA PRO A 23 -0.53 8.57 1.57
C PRO A 23 -1.12 8.12 0.23
N GLU A 24 -1.50 9.07 -0.61
CA GLU A 24 -1.93 8.80 -1.97
C GLU A 24 -0.76 8.21 -2.77
N ALA A 25 -1.04 7.14 -3.51
CA ALA A 25 -0.02 6.51 -4.35
C ALA A 25 0.24 7.39 -5.57
N GLU A 26 1.49 7.83 -5.74
CA GLU A 26 1.92 8.50 -6.95
C GLU A 26 2.14 7.48 -8.08
N GLU A 27 1.79 7.86 -9.31
CA GLU A 27 2.16 7.10 -10.50
C GLU A 27 3.69 7.01 -10.57
N PHE A 28 4.20 5.84 -10.85
CA PHE A 28 5.63 5.63 -10.99
C PHE A 28 5.96 4.98 -12.33
N ASP A 29 7.01 5.43 -12.95
CA ASP A 29 7.59 4.80 -14.12
C ASP A 29 8.76 3.90 -13.71
N VAL A 30 8.84 2.73 -14.34
CA VAL A 30 9.98 1.81 -14.18
C VAL A 30 11.01 2.15 -15.25
N GLU A 31 12.09 2.79 -14.84
CA GLU A 31 13.25 3.00 -15.70
C GLU A 31 14.08 1.71 -15.75
N ILE A 32 14.28 1.19 -16.96
CA ILE A 32 15.10 0.00 -17.19
C ILE A 32 16.48 0.45 -17.63
N ASN A 33 17.47 0.13 -16.81
CA ASN A 33 18.85 0.34 -17.19
C ASN A 33 19.28 -0.73 -18.21
N MET A 34 19.59 -0.32 -19.43
CA MET A 34 19.95 -1.25 -20.52
C MET A 34 21.24 -2.02 -20.26
N SER A 35 22.12 -1.54 -19.39
CA SER A 35 23.34 -2.25 -19.00
C SER A 35 23.08 -3.49 -18.14
N GLU A 36 21.92 -3.55 -17.49
CA GLU A 36 21.47 -4.65 -16.63
C GLU A 36 20.61 -5.68 -17.38
N VAL A 37 20.40 -5.46 -18.68
CA VAL A 37 19.58 -6.34 -19.53
C VAL A 37 20.50 -7.13 -20.46
N ARG A 38 20.62 -8.42 -20.19
CA ARG A 38 21.29 -9.35 -21.11
C ARG A 38 20.36 -9.69 -22.28
N VAL A 39 20.91 -9.60 -23.48
CA VAL A 39 20.19 -9.85 -24.74
C VAL A 39 20.76 -11.10 -25.38
N ASP A 40 19.94 -12.15 -25.50
CA ASP A 40 20.28 -13.40 -26.18
C ASP A 40 19.46 -13.51 -27.48
N TYR A 41 20.15 -13.90 -28.58
CA TYR A 41 19.53 -14.15 -29.88
C TYR A 41 19.55 -15.64 -30.16
N PHE A 42 18.46 -16.17 -30.66
CA PHE A 42 18.34 -17.59 -31.01
C PHE A 42 17.41 -17.81 -32.20
N CYS A 43 17.43 -19.02 -32.76
CA CYS A 43 16.52 -19.38 -33.83
C CYS A 43 15.12 -19.59 -33.31
N SER A 44 14.11 -19.09 -34.02
CA SER A 44 12.72 -19.28 -33.61
C SER A 44 12.34 -20.76 -33.66
N SER A 45 11.53 -21.22 -32.73
CA SER A 45 11.00 -22.58 -32.67
C SER A 45 9.62 -22.64 -33.31
N GLY A 46 9.36 -23.65 -34.12
CA GLY A 46 8.06 -23.89 -34.75
C GLY A 46 8.17 -24.55 -36.13
N PRO A 47 7.03 -24.94 -36.72
CA PRO A 47 7.00 -25.44 -38.06
C PRO A 47 7.42 -24.35 -39.05
N GLY A 48 8.50 -24.58 -39.81
CA GLY A 48 9.01 -23.62 -40.78
C GLY A 48 10.12 -24.20 -41.65
N GLY A 49 10.43 -23.48 -42.69
CA GLY A 49 11.52 -23.85 -43.62
C GLY A 49 12.89 -23.36 -43.15
N GLN A 50 13.88 -23.30 -44.08
CA GLN A 50 15.26 -22.92 -43.75
C GLN A 50 15.40 -21.60 -42.99
N SER A 51 14.54 -20.60 -43.23
CA SER A 51 14.60 -19.30 -42.56
C SER A 51 14.36 -19.38 -41.04
N VAL A 52 13.52 -20.31 -40.56
CA VAL A 52 13.24 -20.49 -39.13
C VAL A 52 14.42 -21.12 -38.41
N ASN A 53 15.09 -22.06 -39.08
CA ASN A 53 16.17 -22.87 -38.49
C ASN A 53 17.56 -22.23 -38.59
N THR A 54 17.74 -21.25 -39.49
CA THR A 54 19.06 -20.62 -39.73
C THR A 54 19.15 -19.17 -39.28
N THR A 55 18.00 -18.48 -39.12
CA THR A 55 18.01 -17.04 -38.82
C THR A 55 17.76 -16.80 -37.30
N TYR A 56 18.68 -16.12 -36.64
CA TYR A 56 18.56 -15.74 -35.22
C TYR A 56 17.58 -14.58 -35.08
N SER A 57 16.30 -14.81 -35.34
CA SER A 57 15.26 -13.78 -35.29
C SER A 57 14.59 -13.69 -33.93
N ALA A 58 14.63 -14.73 -33.12
CA ALA A 58 14.05 -14.73 -31.79
C ALA A 58 15.00 -14.04 -30.81
N VAL A 59 14.39 -13.30 -29.87
CA VAL A 59 15.10 -12.51 -28.87
C VAL A 59 14.63 -12.87 -27.47
N ARG A 60 15.57 -13.08 -26.56
CA ARG A 60 15.35 -13.23 -25.13
C ARG A 60 16.06 -12.09 -24.41
N LEU A 61 15.35 -11.42 -23.55
CA LEU A 61 15.86 -10.39 -22.66
C LEU A 61 15.81 -10.91 -21.23
N THR A 62 16.92 -10.84 -20.54
CA THR A 62 17.01 -11.22 -19.12
C THR A 62 17.46 -10.00 -18.32
N HIS A 63 16.65 -9.57 -17.40
CA HIS A 63 17.03 -8.51 -16.45
C HIS A 63 17.80 -9.16 -15.29
N GLU A 64 19.11 -8.94 -15.25
CA GLU A 64 20.02 -9.64 -14.32
C GLU A 64 19.68 -9.45 -12.83
N PRO A 65 19.35 -8.21 -12.36
CA PRO A 65 19.07 -8.00 -10.94
C PRO A 65 17.82 -8.73 -10.41
N THR A 66 16.77 -8.84 -11.25
CA THR A 66 15.49 -9.46 -10.85
C THR A 66 15.31 -10.88 -11.39
N GLY A 67 16.16 -11.31 -12.32
CA GLY A 67 16.03 -12.61 -13.00
C GLY A 67 14.83 -12.71 -13.95
N VAL A 68 14.13 -11.61 -14.22
CA VAL A 68 12.94 -11.60 -15.09
C VAL A 68 13.36 -11.81 -16.54
N VAL A 69 12.71 -12.75 -17.22
CA VAL A 69 12.98 -13.11 -18.61
C VAL A 69 11.77 -12.77 -19.48
N ALA A 70 12.01 -12.06 -20.58
CA ALA A 70 11.02 -11.81 -21.61
C ALA A 70 11.57 -12.32 -22.97
N GLN A 71 10.77 -13.09 -23.70
CA GLN A 71 11.17 -13.57 -25.02
C GLN A 71 10.09 -13.26 -26.06
N CYS A 72 10.52 -13.01 -27.29
CA CYS A 72 9.64 -12.78 -28.43
C CYS A 72 10.22 -13.41 -29.70
N GLN A 73 9.37 -14.12 -30.44
CA GLN A 73 9.73 -14.77 -31.71
C GLN A 73 8.65 -14.61 -32.79
N ASP A 74 7.71 -13.67 -32.59
CA ASP A 74 6.49 -13.55 -33.40
C ASP A 74 6.76 -13.05 -34.83
N GLN A 75 7.84 -12.29 -35.00
CA GLN A 75 8.13 -11.63 -36.27
C GLN A 75 9.45 -12.09 -36.88
N LYS A 76 9.54 -11.95 -38.22
CA LYS A 76 10.77 -12.26 -38.96
C LYS A 76 11.92 -11.28 -38.65
N SER A 77 11.61 -10.08 -38.17
CA SER A 77 12.60 -9.04 -37.85
C SER A 77 13.05 -9.14 -36.41
N GLN A 78 14.35 -9.37 -36.19
CA GLN A 78 14.99 -9.35 -34.88
C GLN A 78 14.76 -8.05 -34.09
N HIS A 79 14.86 -6.89 -34.77
CA HIS A 79 14.63 -5.59 -34.13
C HIS A 79 13.21 -5.45 -33.60
N LYS A 80 12.20 -5.88 -34.37
CA LYS A 80 10.80 -5.82 -33.91
C LYS A 80 10.53 -6.79 -32.79
N ASN A 81 11.17 -7.96 -32.76
CA ASN A 81 11.09 -8.89 -31.64
C ASN A 81 11.77 -8.33 -30.39
N LYS A 82 12.92 -7.64 -30.53
CA LYS A 82 13.58 -6.96 -29.43
C LYS A 82 12.70 -5.87 -28.82
N GLU A 83 12.07 -5.03 -29.65
CA GLU A 83 11.14 -3.99 -29.19
C GLU A 83 9.94 -4.57 -28.42
N LYS A 84 9.34 -5.65 -28.96
CA LYS A 84 8.24 -6.36 -28.30
C LYS A 84 8.69 -6.98 -26.98
N ALA A 85 9.82 -7.68 -26.98
CA ALA A 85 10.37 -8.28 -25.76
C ALA A 85 10.66 -7.20 -24.69
N MET A 86 11.13 -6.02 -25.09
CA MET A 86 11.36 -4.90 -24.18
C MET A 86 10.06 -4.38 -23.56
N LYS A 87 8.99 -4.27 -24.35
CA LYS A 87 7.67 -3.90 -23.81
C LYS A 87 7.16 -4.91 -22.79
N VAL A 88 7.30 -6.20 -23.11
CA VAL A 88 6.90 -7.27 -22.19
C VAL A 88 7.75 -7.25 -20.91
N LEU A 89 9.06 -7.04 -21.03
CA LEU A 89 9.96 -6.93 -19.89
C LEU A 89 9.55 -5.78 -18.97
N ARG A 90 9.27 -4.61 -19.58
CA ARG A 90 8.81 -3.41 -18.83
C ARG A 90 7.51 -3.68 -18.08
N SER A 91 6.53 -4.31 -18.74
CA SER A 91 5.25 -4.66 -18.08
C SER A 91 5.45 -5.62 -16.91
N ARG A 92 6.32 -6.62 -17.04
CA ARG A 92 6.60 -7.58 -15.97
C ARG A 92 7.33 -6.93 -14.78
N LEU A 93 8.29 -6.07 -15.04
CA LEU A 93 9.01 -5.34 -13.99
C LEU A 93 8.07 -4.36 -13.26
N TYR A 94 7.20 -3.68 -14.01
CA TYR A 94 6.17 -2.82 -13.44
C TYR A 94 5.22 -3.61 -12.53
N GLU A 95 4.75 -4.77 -12.98
CA GLU A 95 3.86 -5.64 -12.19
C GLU A 95 4.52 -6.11 -10.88
N ILE A 96 5.80 -6.49 -10.93
CA ILE A 96 6.56 -6.90 -9.74
C ILE A 96 6.67 -5.74 -8.74
N GLU A 97 7.01 -4.55 -9.20
CA GLU A 97 7.15 -3.39 -8.33
C GLU A 97 5.80 -2.95 -7.75
N LEU A 98 4.73 -3.01 -8.56
CA LEU A 98 3.36 -2.75 -8.12
C LEU A 98 2.93 -3.73 -7.00
N ASN A 99 3.15 -5.03 -7.23
CA ASN A 99 2.84 -6.05 -6.23
C ASN A 99 3.62 -5.84 -4.93
N LYS A 100 4.90 -5.53 -5.02
CA LYS A 100 5.74 -5.23 -3.85
C LYS A 100 5.23 -4.03 -3.05
N ARG A 101 4.78 -2.97 -3.73
CA ARG A 101 4.15 -1.81 -3.08
C ARG A 101 2.82 -2.18 -2.43
N MET A 102 1.97 -2.92 -3.14
CA MET A 102 0.70 -3.40 -2.60
C MET A 102 0.88 -4.28 -1.35
N GLU A 103 1.88 -5.17 -1.35
CA GLU A 103 2.21 -5.99 -0.19
C GLU A 103 2.68 -5.14 0.99
N SER A 104 3.58 -4.17 0.76
CA SER A 104 4.03 -3.22 1.77
C SER A 104 2.86 -2.44 2.38
N ASP A 105 1.96 -1.95 1.55
CA ASP A 105 0.79 -1.19 2.02
C ASP A 105 -0.22 -2.09 2.73
N SER A 106 -0.37 -3.34 2.28
CA SER A 106 -1.19 -4.34 2.96
C SER A 106 -0.63 -4.69 4.34
N GLN A 107 0.70 -4.84 4.47
CA GLN A 107 1.36 -5.07 5.76
C GLN A 107 1.14 -3.90 6.71
N LYS A 108 1.39 -2.65 6.25
CA LYS A 108 1.11 -1.44 7.03
C LYS A 108 -0.36 -1.37 7.46
N ARG A 109 -1.28 -1.73 6.55
CA ARG A 109 -2.70 -1.80 6.86
C ARG A 109 -2.99 -2.80 7.97
N ASN A 110 -2.44 -4.00 7.89
CA ASN A 110 -2.64 -5.04 8.90
C ASN A 110 -2.05 -4.67 10.26
N GLU A 111 -0.93 -3.94 10.29
CA GLU A 111 -0.35 -3.42 11.53
C GLU A 111 -1.22 -2.35 12.17
N LEU A 112 -1.78 -1.43 11.38
CA LEU A 112 -2.64 -0.33 11.86
C LEU A 112 -4.04 -0.83 12.26
N VAL A 113 -4.57 -1.82 11.55
CA VAL A 113 -5.88 -2.43 11.78
C VAL A 113 -5.71 -3.74 12.53
N LYS A 114 -5.17 -3.68 13.74
CA LYS A 114 -4.81 -4.87 14.54
C LYS A 114 -5.97 -5.83 14.81
N SER A 115 -7.14 -5.36 15.03
CA SER A 115 -8.38 -6.14 15.10
C SER A 115 -9.54 -5.19 15.30
N GLY A 116 -10.74 -5.52 14.83
CA GLY A 116 -11.97 -4.81 15.24
C GLY A 116 -12.31 -5.05 16.72
N ASP A 117 -11.34 -5.45 17.54
CA ASP A 117 -11.54 -5.81 18.92
C ASP A 117 -11.74 -4.54 19.77
N ARG A 118 -12.77 -4.58 20.59
CA ARG A 118 -13.14 -3.52 21.53
C ARG A 118 -12.03 -3.23 22.55
N SER A 119 -11.14 -4.15 22.81
CA SER A 119 -10.01 -3.99 23.73
C SER A 119 -8.96 -3.02 23.21
N ALA A 120 -8.77 -2.93 21.90
CA ALA A 120 -7.79 -2.06 21.23
C ALA A 120 -8.32 -0.65 20.92
N LYS A 121 -9.34 -0.19 21.65
CA LYS A 121 -9.94 1.13 21.44
C LYS A 121 -8.95 2.26 21.69
N ILE A 122 -8.86 3.18 20.74
CA ILE A 122 -8.10 4.42 20.89
C ILE A 122 -9.00 5.51 21.50
N ARG A 123 -10.20 5.70 20.94
CA ARG A 123 -11.16 6.70 21.38
C ARG A 123 -12.55 6.12 21.56
N THR A 124 -13.31 6.71 22.49
CA THR A 124 -14.72 6.41 22.66
C THR A 124 -15.54 7.69 22.51
N TYR A 125 -16.46 7.69 21.57
CA TYR A 125 -17.43 8.75 21.35
C TYR A 125 -18.75 8.33 22.01
N ASN A 126 -19.16 9.01 23.08
CA ASN A 126 -20.38 8.69 23.82
C ASN A 126 -21.42 9.78 23.57
N TYR A 127 -22.36 9.49 22.70
CA TYR A 127 -23.41 10.43 22.30
C TYR A 127 -24.39 10.77 23.43
N PRO A 128 -24.89 9.78 24.21
CA PRO A 128 -25.78 10.08 25.33
C PRO A 128 -25.18 11.00 26.39
N GLN A 129 -23.87 10.94 26.60
CA GLN A 129 -23.15 11.77 27.58
C GLN A 129 -22.45 12.98 26.95
N GLY A 130 -22.54 13.17 25.64
CA GLY A 130 -21.87 14.28 24.92
C GLY A 130 -20.35 14.34 25.11
N ARG A 131 -19.70 13.20 25.35
CA ARG A 131 -18.25 13.15 25.65
C ARG A 131 -17.45 12.33 24.67
N VAL A 132 -16.18 12.74 24.49
CA VAL A 132 -15.13 11.98 23.81
C VAL A 132 -14.04 11.66 24.80
N THR A 133 -13.62 10.40 24.86
CA THR A 133 -12.50 9.94 25.70
C THR A 133 -11.41 9.37 24.84
N ASP A 134 -10.18 9.92 24.88
CA ASP A 134 -8.99 9.30 24.28
C ASP A 134 -8.30 8.45 25.36
N HIS A 135 -8.26 7.14 25.10
CA HIS A 135 -7.75 6.16 26.06
C HIS A 135 -6.23 6.09 26.13
N ARG A 136 -5.52 6.65 25.13
CA ARG A 136 -4.04 6.68 25.15
C ARG A 136 -3.49 7.63 26.23
N ILE A 137 -4.17 8.74 26.43
CA ILE A 137 -3.75 9.79 27.36
C ILE A 137 -4.73 9.99 28.51
N GLY A 138 -5.84 9.23 28.57
CA GLY A 138 -6.87 9.36 29.59
C GLY A 138 -7.70 10.64 29.50
N LEU A 139 -7.60 11.39 28.40
CA LEU A 139 -8.29 12.67 28.22
C LEU A 139 -9.78 12.47 27.97
N THR A 140 -10.63 13.23 28.68
CA THR A 140 -12.07 13.24 28.44
C THR A 140 -12.54 14.67 28.21
N LEU A 141 -13.20 14.92 27.08
CA LEU A 141 -13.81 16.19 26.69
C LEU A 141 -15.32 16.03 26.56
N TYR A 142 -16.08 17.02 27.03
CA TYR A 142 -17.55 17.00 27.04
C TYR A 142 -18.19 17.84 25.92
N ASP A 143 -17.43 18.18 24.90
CA ASP A 143 -17.86 18.98 23.74
C ASP A 143 -18.01 18.14 22.49
N LEU A 144 -18.62 16.94 22.58
CA LEU A 144 -18.80 16.01 21.43
C LEU A 144 -19.35 16.69 20.17
N PRO A 145 -20.39 17.54 20.21
CA PRO A 145 -20.89 18.20 19.01
C PRO A 145 -19.84 19.06 18.32
N LYS A 146 -19.10 19.89 19.06
CA LYS A 146 -18.04 20.74 18.50
C LYS A 146 -16.91 19.93 17.86
N ILE A 147 -16.53 18.82 18.50
CA ILE A 147 -15.50 17.92 17.97
C ILE A 147 -15.95 17.28 16.67
N LEU A 148 -17.23 16.91 16.53
CA LEU A 148 -17.79 16.37 15.31
C LEU A 148 -17.90 17.42 14.19
N ASP A 149 -18.10 18.69 14.55
CA ASP A 149 -18.12 19.84 13.63
C ASP A 149 -16.70 20.27 13.21
N GLY A 150 -15.64 19.63 13.74
CA GLY A 150 -14.25 19.85 13.35
C GLY A 150 -13.38 20.60 14.35
N ASP A 151 -13.89 21.02 15.51
CA ASP A 151 -13.09 21.64 16.57
C ASP A 151 -12.30 20.55 17.34
N VAL A 152 -11.23 20.07 16.72
CA VAL A 152 -10.36 19.02 17.27
C VAL A 152 -9.06 19.58 17.88
N SER A 153 -8.85 20.89 17.86
CA SER A 153 -7.58 21.54 18.24
C SER A 153 -7.11 21.13 19.63
N LYS A 154 -7.97 21.26 20.65
CA LYS A 154 -7.63 20.84 22.00
C LYS A 154 -7.20 19.39 22.13
N LEU A 155 -7.84 18.50 21.37
CA LEU A 155 -7.52 17.07 21.38
C LEU A 155 -6.15 16.80 20.76
N ILE A 156 -5.82 17.54 19.69
CA ILE A 156 -4.54 17.44 19.00
C ILE A 156 -3.42 17.96 19.89
N ASP A 157 -3.60 19.14 20.49
CA ASP A 157 -2.60 19.79 21.34
C ASP A 157 -2.22 18.90 22.53
N GLU A 158 -3.20 18.34 23.23
CA GLU A 158 -2.96 17.44 24.37
C GLU A 158 -2.24 16.14 23.94
N ILE A 159 -2.60 15.57 22.79
CA ILE A 159 -1.92 14.38 22.27
C ILE A 159 -0.48 14.71 21.87
N GLN A 160 -0.23 15.85 21.23
CA GLN A 160 1.12 16.27 20.86
C GLN A 160 1.99 16.53 22.10
N LEU A 161 1.43 17.17 23.10
CA LEU A 161 2.12 17.41 24.37
C LEU A 161 2.49 16.08 25.05
N PHE A 162 1.57 15.12 25.09
CA PHE A 162 1.83 13.79 25.62
C PHE A 162 2.95 13.07 24.86
N ILE A 163 2.87 13.03 23.52
CA ILE A 163 3.89 12.38 22.68
C ILE A 163 5.26 13.04 22.88
N ASN A 164 5.31 14.37 22.95
CA ASN A 164 6.56 15.08 23.14
C ASN A 164 7.16 14.81 24.53
N THR A 165 6.33 14.71 25.56
CA THR A 165 6.81 14.37 26.92
C THR A 165 7.33 12.94 27.01
N GLU A 166 6.70 11.99 26.32
CA GLU A 166 7.18 10.61 26.22
C GLU A 166 8.52 10.52 25.49
N ARG A 167 8.66 11.18 24.34
CA ARG A 167 9.93 11.25 23.60
C ARG A 167 11.06 11.88 24.41
N LEU A 168 10.76 12.90 25.21
CA LEU A 168 11.77 13.53 26.09
C LEU A 168 12.21 12.60 27.22
N LYS A 169 11.30 11.78 27.77
CA LYS A 169 11.63 10.77 28.77
C LYS A 169 12.54 9.69 28.18
N GLU A 170 12.17 9.16 27.00
CA GLU A 170 13.00 8.16 26.28
C GLU A 170 14.38 8.71 25.92
N ALA A 171 14.48 9.99 25.54
CA ALA A 171 15.76 10.63 25.23
C ALA A 171 16.60 10.99 26.47
N GLY A 172 16.00 11.08 27.64
CA GLY A 172 16.66 11.39 28.93
C GLY A 172 17.10 10.15 29.72
N GLU A 173 16.76 8.93 29.25
CA GLU A 173 17.15 7.65 29.85
C GLU A 173 18.41 7.03 29.19
N VAL A 174 19.18 7.79 28.39
CA VAL A 174 20.47 7.36 27.81
C VAL A 174 21.64 7.97 28.57
#